data_b455b7ce4388f823a04244fc09f6d4ab
#
_entry.id   b455b7ce4388f823a04244fc09f6d4ab
#
_cell.length_a   1.000
_cell.length_b   1.000
_cell.length_c   1.000
_cell.angle_alpha   90.00
_cell.angle_beta   90.00
_cell.angle_gamma   90.00
#
_symmetry.space_group_name_H-M   'P 1'
#
loop_
_entity.id
_entity.type
_entity.pdbx_description
1 polymer ?
#
loop_
_entity_poly.entity_id
_entity_poly.type
_entity_poly.pdbx_seq_one_letter_code
_entity_poly.pdbx_strand_id
1 'polypeptide(L)'
;IARRQRQMCIRDRWLFFACIVFALIVLAALLIQTLVKGVGHLTPEFFTSFSSSTPSQAGIKGALAGTLWLMITIIPISIILGVGTAIYLEEYARDNMFTSFVKICISNLAGVPSIVFGLLGLTLFVRGAGIESLSLGNTVIAAALTMSLLILPIIIVSSQEAIRAVPNSVREASYGLGGNKWQTIRKVVLPAALPGILTGFILSLSRALGETAPLILIGIPTIFLAVPSGLFSMFTALPTQIYTWAKMPQSEFQNVASAGIIVLLVILS
;
A
#
# COMPACT_ATOMS: atom_id res chain seq x y z
N ILE A 1 -41.39 1.99 -27.46
CA ILE A 1 -39.94 1.72 -27.24
C ILE A 1 -39.42 2.62 -26.11
N ALA A 2 -39.67 3.93 -26.10
CA ALA A 2 -39.16 4.85 -25.05
C ALA A 2 -39.64 4.57 -23.62
N ARG A 3 -40.89 4.10 -23.44
CA ARG A 3 -41.43 3.69 -22.14
C ARG A 3 -40.75 2.45 -21.58
N ARG A 4 -40.45 1.44 -22.39
CA ARG A 4 -39.71 0.23 -21.99
C ARG A 4 -38.25 0.55 -21.63
N GLN A 5 -37.61 1.42 -22.39
CA GLN A 5 -36.24 1.87 -22.07
C GLN A 5 -36.20 2.64 -20.74
N ARG A 6 -37.15 3.53 -20.48
CA ARG A 6 -37.24 4.24 -19.19
C ARG A 6 -37.47 3.30 -18.02
N GLN A 7 -38.33 2.29 -18.17
CA GLN A 7 -38.56 1.30 -17.10
C GLN A 7 -37.34 0.40 -16.85
N MET A 8 -36.58 0.03 -17.88
CA MET A 8 -35.31 -0.67 -17.72
C MET A 8 -34.29 0.19 -16.98
N CYS A 9 -34.09 1.43 -17.37
CA CYS A 9 -33.17 2.34 -16.68
C CYS A 9 -33.53 2.57 -15.21
N ILE A 10 -34.81 2.67 -14.87
CA ILE A 10 -35.27 2.81 -13.47
C ILE A 10 -35.02 1.55 -12.68
N ARG A 11 -35.31 0.37 -13.23
CA ARG A 11 -35.07 -0.92 -12.58
C ARG A 11 -33.58 -1.16 -12.36
N ASP A 12 -32.74 -0.87 -13.35
CA ASP A 12 -31.29 -1.05 -13.26
C ASP A 12 -30.70 -0.09 -12.21
N ARG A 13 -31.19 1.13 -12.14
CA ARG A 13 -30.82 2.09 -11.10
C ARG A 13 -31.12 1.59 -9.70
N TRP A 14 -32.31 1.02 -9.49
CA TRP A 14 -32.69 0.45 -8.18
C TRP A 14 -31.89 -0.80 -7.84
N LEU A 15 -31.55 -1.62 -8.83
CA LEU A 15 -30.66 -2.79 -8.66
C LEU A 15 -29.27 -2.36 -8.21
N PHE A 16 -28.66 -1.39 -8.91
CA PHE A 16 -27.35 -0.87 -8.52
C PHE A 16 -27.38 -0.22 -7.12
N PHE A 17 -28.43 0.54 -6.82
CA PHE A 17 -28.62 1.11 -5.49
C PHE A 17 -28.72 0.02 -4.42
N ALA A 18 -29.50 -1.02 -4.65
CA ALA A 18 -29.63 -2.14 -3.73
C ALA A 18 -28.29 -2.89 -3.51
N CYS A 19 -27.49 -3.09 -4.57
CA CYS A 19 -26.15 -3.67 -4.46
C CYS A 19 -25.21 -2.81 -3.59
N ILE A 20 -25.24 -1.49 -3.78
CA ILE A 20 -24.43 -0.56 -2.97
C ILE A 20 -24.85 -0.62 -1.51
N VAL A 21 -26.17 -0.54 -1.23
CA VAL A 21 -26.71 -0.61 0.12
C VAL A 21 -26.36 -1.95 0.78
N PHE A 22 -26.49 -3.06 0.06
CA PHE A 22 -26.11 -4.37 0.55
C PHE A 22 -24.61 -4.43 0.92
N ALA A 23 -23.73 -3.93 0.05
CA ALA A 23 -22.29 -3.90 0.31
C ALA A 23 -21.96 -3.04 1.55
N LEU A 24 -22.63 -1.89 1.71
CA LEU A 24 -22.47 -1.03 2.89
C LEU A 24 -22.95 -1.69 4.18
N ILE A 25 -24.07 -2.41 4.13
CA ILE A 25 -24.60 -3.14 5.29
C ILE A 25 -23.61 -4.24 5.71
N VAL A 26 -23.07 -5.01 4.74
CA VAL A 26 -22.09 -6.06 5.03
C VAL A 26 -20.82 -5.46 5.62
N LEU A 27 -20.31 -4.37 5.05
CA LEU A 27 -19.15 -3.67 5.58
C LEU A 27 -19.39 -3.16 7.01
N ALA A 28 -20.52 -2.50 7.25
CA ALA A 28 -20.88 -2.02 8.57
C ALA A 28 -21.00 -3.18 9.59
N ALA A 29 -21.60 -4.29 9.21
CA ALA A 29 -21.73 -5.46 10.07
C ALA A 29 -20.34 -6.03 10.46
N LEU A 30 -19.42 -6.14 9.48
CA LEU A 30 -18.04 -6.59 9.74
C LEU A 30 -17.27 -5.63 10.65
N LEU A 31 -17.40 -4.32 10.43
CA LEU A 31 -16.76 -3.33 11.29
C LEU A 31 -17.31 -3.36 12.72
N ILE A 32 -18.63 -3.43 12.89
CA ILE A 32 -19.28 -3.53 14.19
C ILE A 32 -18.84 -4.82 14.91
N GLN A 33 -18.84 -5.95 14.21
CA GLN A 33 -18.39 -7.23 14.78
C GLN A 33 -16.92 -7.14 15.24
N THR A 34 -16.05 -6.55 14.45
CA THR A 34 -14.63 -6.35 14.79
C THR A 34 -14.47 -5.45 16.01
N LEU A 35 -15.24 -4.35 16.07
CA LEU A 35 -15.23 -3.43 17.21
C LEU A 35 -15.71 -4.11 18.47
N VAL A 36 -16.86 -4.81 18.43
CA VAL A 36 -17.43 -5.49 19.62
C VAL A 36 -16.48 -6.54 20.18
N LYS A 37 -15.81 -7.32 19.31
CA LYS A 37 -14.87 -8.35 19.74
C LYS A 37 -13.51 -7.79 20.16
N GLY A 38 -13.04 -6.72 19.53
CA GLY A 38 -11.69 -6.20 19.70
C GLY A 38 -11.52 -5.19 20.83
N VAL A 39 -12.52 -4.34 21.10
CA VAL A 39 -12.40 -3.23 22.06
C VAL A 39 -12.01 -3.72 23.46
N GLY A 40 -12.56 -4.86 23.91
CA GLY A 40 -12.23 -5.42 25.23
C GLY A 40 -10.77 -5.85 25.41
N HIS A 41 -10.01 -6.01 24.32
CA HIS A 41 -8.60 -6.43 24.34
C HIS A 41 -7.61 -5.29 24.09
N LEU A 42 -8.09 -4.05 23.86
CA LEU A 42 -7.27 -2.85 23.69
C LEU A 42 -6.79 -2.32 25.06
N THR A 43 -5.98 -3.10 25.76
CA THR A 43 -5.37 -2.70 27.02
C THR A 43 -4.01 -2.04 26.80
N PRO A 44 -3.46 -1.24 27.72
CA PRO A 44 -2.09 -0.73 27.62
C PRO A 44 -1.05 -1.85 27.48
N GLU A 45 -1.30 -3.00 28.10
CA GLU A 45 -0.45 -4.19 28.02
C GLU A 45 -0.39 -4.74 26.60
N PHE A 46 -1.48 -4.70 25.84
CA PHE A 46 -1.52 -5.12 24.44
C PHE A 46 -0.54 -4.36 23.55
N PHE A 47 -0.29 -3.07 23.82
CA PHE A 47 0.67 -2.25 23.08
C PHE A 47 2.13 -2.42 23.54
N THR A 48 2.35 -2.85 24.77
CA THR A 48 3.68 -2.96 25.38
C THR A 48 4.25 -4.37 25.35
N SER A 49 3.40 -5.39 25.22
CA SER A 49 3.78 -6.79 25.19
C SER A 49 4.15 -7.26 23.78
N PHE A 50 4.97 -8.31 23.71
CA PHE A 50 5.27 -9.03 22.48
C PHE A 50 4.20 -10.08 22.18
N SER A 51 4.28 -10.69 20.99
CA SER A 51 3.44 -11.82 20.63
C SER A 51 3.62 -12.98 21.61
N SER A 52 2.53 -13.58 22.09
CA SER A 52 2.53 -14.72 23.01
C SER A 52 1.63 -15.83 22.49
N SER A 53 1.90 -17.05 22.89
CA SER A 53 1.02 -18.20 22.69
C SER A 53 -0.19 -18.21 23.63
N THR A 54 -0.19 -17.35 24.65
CA THR A 54 -1.30 -17.15 25.58
C THR A 54 -2.09 -15.91 25.16
N PRO A 55 -3.40 -16.00 24.88
CA PRO A 55 -4.21 -14.89 24.36
C PRO A 55 -4.18 -13.66 25.27
N SER A 56 -4.21 -13.83 26.58
CA SER A 56 -4.20 -12.76 27.58
C SER A 56 -2.89 -11.96 27.64
N GLN A 57 -1.77 -12.53 27.18
CA GLN A 57 -0.45 -11.89 27.16
C GLN A 57 -0.01 -11.50 25.77
N ALA A 58 -0.84 -11.77 24.74
CA ALA A 58 -0.51 -11.48 23.36
C ALA A 58 -0.56 -9.97 23.09
N GLY A 59 0.56 -9.41 22.62
CA GLY A 59 0.68 -7.98 22.31
C GLY A 59 1.22 -7.72 20.90
N ILE A 60 1.14 -6.47 20.47
CA ILE A 60 1.47 -6.02 19.10
C ILE A 60 2.78 -5.24 19.00
N LYS A 61 3.53 -5.05 20.09
CA LYS A 61 4.72 -4.19 20.13
C LYS A 61 5.72 -4.50 19.02
N GLY A 62 6.06 -5.77 18.82
CA GLY A 62 7.02 -6.19 17.79
C GLY A 62 6.49 -5.94 16.38
N ALA A 63 5.22 -6.27 16.13
CA ALA A 63 4.55 -6.09 14.84
C ALA A 63 4.36 -4.61 14.49
N LEU A 64 4.02 -3.78 15.48
CA LEU A 64 3.88 -2.34 15.31
C LEU A 64 5.22 -1.69 14.94
N ALA A 65 6.27 -2.00 15.70
CA ALA A 65 7.61 -1.51 15.43
C ALA A 65 8.13 -1.98 14.06
N GLY A 66 7.90 -3.25 13.70
CA GLY A 66 8.28 -3.78 12.40
C GLY A 66 7.54 -3.11 11.25
N THR A 67 6.24 -2.84 11.41
CA THR A 67 5.45 -2.10 10.40
C THR A 67 5.97 -0.66 10.24
N LEU A 68 6.32 0.02 11.34
CA LEU A 68 6.91 1.35 11.26
C LEU A 68 8.26 1.35 10.54
N TRP A 69 9.15 0.42 10.84
CA TRP A 69 10.42 0.25 10.12
C TRP A 69 10.21 -0.01 8.64
N LEU A 70 9.25 -0.87 8.31
CA LEU A 70 8.87 -1.16 6.93
C LEU A 70 8.40 0.11 6.21
N MET A 71 7.50 0.90 6.81
CA MET A 71 6.99 2.14 6.23
C MET A 71 8.09 3.19 6.04
N ILE A 72 8.92 3.43 7.05
CA ILE A 72 10.05 4.36 6.98
C ILE A 72 10.98 4.00 5.82
N THR A 73 11.12 2.71 5.50
CA THR A 73 11.96 2.24 4.40
C THR A 73 11.26 2.34 3.04
N ILE A 74 9.98 2.02 2.95
CA ILE A 74 9.20 2.08 1.71
C ILE A 74 9.05 3.51 1.21
N ILE A 75 8.77 4.46 2.10
CA ILE A 75 8.47 5.85 1.77
C ILE A 75 9.55 6.49 0.86
N PRO A 76 10.82 6.57 1.26
CA PRO A 76 11.84 7.20 0.43
C PRO A 76 12.07 6.46 -0.90
N ILE A 77 12.07 5.13 -0.89
CA ILE A 77 12.26 4.32 -2.10
C ILE A 77 11.13 4.62 -3.11
N SER A 78 9.89 4.60 -2.65
CA SER A 78 8.72 4.77 -3.50
C SER A 78 8.56 6.21 -4.00
N ILE A 79 8.89 7.22 -3.20
CA ILE A 79 8.86 8.62 -3.64
C ILE A 79 9.92 8.85 -4.71
N ILE A 80 11.18 8.47 -4.45
CA ILE A 80 12.28 8.73 -5.37
C ILE A 80 12.04 8.02 -6.71
N LEU A 81 11.72 6.74 -6.67
CA LEU A 81 11.52 5.95 -7.88
C LEU A 81 10.18 6.26 -8.56
N GLY A 82 9.07 6.33 -7.80
CA GLY A 82 7.74 6.51 -8.35
C GLY A 82 7.51 7.90 -8.93
N VAL A 83 7.70 8.93 -8.11
CA VAL A 83 7.50 10.32 -8.54
C VAL A 83 8.58 10.74 -9.56
N GLY A 84 9.84 10.30 -9.36
CA GLY A 84 10.92 10.54 -10.32
C GLY A 84 10.63 9.97 -11.69
N THR A 85 10.12 8.73 -11.76
CA THR A 85 9.71 8.10 -13.03
C THR A 85 8.53 8.85 -13.65
N ALA A 86 7.54 9.25 -12.86
CA ALA A 86 6.38 10.01 -13.37
C ALA A 86 6.81 11.35 -13.99
N ILE A 87 7.67 12.11 -13.30
CA ILE A 87 8.22 13.37 -13.82
C ILE A 87 8.98 13.13 -15.13
N TYR A 88 9.83 12.10 -15.17
CA TYR A 88 10.56 11.76 -16.40
C TYR A 88 9.62 11.44 -17.55
N LEU A 89 8.62 10.60 -17.34
CA LEU A 89 7.70 10.14 -18.39
C LEU A 89 6.75 11.23 -18.89
N GLU A 90 6.36 12.19 -18.05
CA GLU A 90 5.44 13.27 -18.46
C GLU A 90 6.16 14.52 -18.97
N GLU A 91 7.32 14.84 -18.41
CA GLU A 91 7.99 16.12 -18.73
C GLU A 91 9.20 15.95 -19.66
N TYR A 92 9.93 14.85 -19.59
CA TYR A 92 11.19 14.67 -20.34
C TYR A 92 11.10 13.67 -21.48
N ALA A 93 10.32 12.61 -21.32
CA ALA A 93 10.23 11.57 -22.33
C ALA A 93 9.60 12.10 -23.62
N ARG A 94 10.17 11.71 -24.76
CA ARG A 94 9.58 12.00 -26.07
C ARG A 94 8.44 11.02 -26.34
N ASP A 95 7.38 11.48 -26.98
CA ASP A 95 6.29 10.62 -27.44
C ASP A 95 6.80 9.74 -28.58
N ASN A 96 7.25 8.56 -28.24
CA ASN A 96 7.71 7.53 -29.16
C ASN A 96 7.10 6.17 -28.77
N MET A 97 7.24 5.19 -29.68
CA MET A 97 6.69 3.84 -29.47
C MET A 97 7.24 3.16 -28.19
N PHE A 98 8.50 3.42 -27.84
CA PHE A 98 9.13 2.88 -26.64
C PHE A 98 8.52 3.47 -25.36
N THR A 99 8.37 4.78 -25.29
CA THR A 99 7.73 5.46 -24.14
C THR A 99 6.29 5.01 -23.95
N SER A 100 5.53 4.88 -25.05
CA SER A 100 4.16 4.35 -25.01
C SER A 100 4.12 2.91 -24.52
N PHE A 101 5.02 2.07 -24.95
CA PHE A 101 5.14 0.70 -24.47
C PHE A 101 5.44 0.64 -22.96
N VAL A 102 6.39 1.45 -22.47
CA VAL A 102 6.71 1.54 -21.04
C VAL A 102 5.48 1.99 -20.21
N LYS A 103 4.74 3.02 -20.67
CA LYS A 103 3.51 3.49 -20.02
C LYS A 103 2.46 2.36 -19.92
N ILE A 104 2.27 1.60 -21.00
CA ILE A 104 1.35 0.45 -21.02
C ILE A 104 1.82 -0.64 -20.05
N CYS A 105 3.12 -0.96 -20.02
CA CYS A 105 3.66 -1.94 -19.09
C CYS A 105 3.41 -1.53 -17.63
N ILE A 106 3.66 -0.27 -17.26
CA ILE A 106 3.44 0.24 -15.91
C ILE A 106 1.96 0.14 -15.54
N SER A 107 1.05 0.54 -16.44
CA SER A 107 -0.39 0.46 -16.21
C SER A 107 -0.87 -0.99 -16.02
N ASN A 108 -0.33 -1.93 -16.80
CA ASN A 108 -0.65 -3.34 -16.69
C ASN A 108 -0.09 -3.96 -15.39
N LEU A 109 1.08 -3.51 -14.92
CA LEU A 109 1.65 -3.97 -13.65
C LEU A 109 0.73 -3.64 -12.45
N ALA A 110 -0.02 -2.54 -12.50
CA ALA A 110 -0.98 -2.20 -11.45
C ALA A 110 -2.11 -3.24 -11.29
N GLY A 111 -2.39 -4.02 -12.34
CA GLY A 111 -3.39 -5.10 -12.34
C GLY A 111 -2.84 -6.48 -11.95
N VAL A 112 -1.54 -6.62 -11.74
CA VAL A 112 -0.92 -7.90 -11.36
C VAL A 112 -1.30 -8.27 -9.91
N PRO A 113 -1.71 -9.54 -9.63
CA PRO A 113 -1.99 -9.99 -8.27
C PRO A 113 -0.79 -9.79 -7.34
N SER A 114 -1.04 -9.31 -6.12
CA SER A 114 0.02 -8.99 -5.14
C SER A 114 0.91 -10.20 -4.78
N ILE A 115 0.34 -11.41 -4.88
CA ILE A 115 1.08 -12.66 -4.64
C ILE A 115 2.26 -12.84 -5.60
N VAL A 116 2.15 -12.37 -6.85
CA VAL A 116 3.22 -12.44 -7.85
C VAL A 116 4.41 -11.57 -7.43
N PHE A 117 4.14 -10.37 -6.90
CA PHE A 117 5.20 -9.51 -6.36
C PHE A 117 5.89 -10.13 -5.14
N GLY A 118 5.15 -10.88 -4.32
CA GLY A 118 5.73 -11.65 -3.22
C GLY A 118 6.70 -12.75 -3.70
N LEU A 119 6.32 -13.49 -4.75
CA LEU A 119 7.20 -14.49 -5.37
C LEU A 119 8.43 -13.87 -6.02
N LEU A 120 8.27 -12.74 -6.70
CA LEU A 120 9.38 -11.97 -7.24
C LEU A 120 10.33 -11.48 -6.14
N GLY A 121 9.76 -10.94 -5.05
CA GLY A 121 10.53 -10.49 -3.90
C GLY A 121 11.31 -11.62 -3.23
N LEU A 122 10.67 -12.78 -3.07
CA LEU A 122 11.33 -13.98 -2.53
C LEU A 122 12.52 -14.40 -3.40
N THR A 123 12.35 -14.43 -4.72
CA THR A 123 13.39 -14.89 -5.64
C THR A 123 14.50 -13.86 -5.83
N LEU A 124 14.16 -12.59 -6.02
CA LEU A 124 15.13 -11.54 -6.32
C LEU A 124 15.84 -11.00 -5.09
N PHE A 125 15.09 -10.68 -4.03
CA PHE A 125 15.65 -9.99 -2.86
C PHE A 125 16.02 -10.94 -1.74
N VAL A 126 15.13 -11.86 -1.36
CA VAL A 126 15.40 -12.77 -0.24
C VAL A 126 16.47 -13.79 -0.63
N ARG A 127 16.35 -14.39 -1.80
CA ARG A 127 17.28 -15.43 -2.32
C ARG A 127 18.38 -14.89 -3.23
N GLY A 128 18.41 -13.57 -3.51
CA GLY A 128 19.41 -12.93 -4.35
C GLY A 128 19.47 -13.47 -5.78
N ALA A 129 18.35 -13.90 -6.37
CA ALA A 129 18.28 -14.53 -7.69
C ALA A 129 19.22 -15.75 -7.86
N GLY A 130 19.53 -16.45 -6.76
CA GLY A 130 20.46 -17.58 -6.75
C GLY A 130 21.93 -17.21 -6.51
N ILE A 131 22.24 -15.94 -6.28
CA ILE A 131 23.57 -15.44 -5.95
C ILE A 131 23.60 -15.12 -4.45
N GLU A 132 24.35 -15.89 -3.66
CA GLU A 132 24.39 -15.73 -2.20
C GLU A 132 24.79 -14.33 -1.74
N SER A 133 25.72 -13.68 -2.44
CA SER A 133 26.18 -12.32 -2.12
C SER A 133 25.09 -11.23 -2.29
N LEU A 134 24.02 -11.51 -3.04
CA LEU A 134 22.88 -10.61 -3.24
C LEU A 134 21.68 -10.99 -2.37
N SER A 135 21.75 -12.07 -1.60
CA SER A 135 20.70 -12.53 -0.71
C SER A 135 20.57 -11.60 0.49
N LEU A 136 19.42 -10.92 0.60
CA LEU A 136 19.11 -10.04 1.73
C LEU A 136 18.44 -10.79 2.89
N GLY A 137 18.01 -12.05 2.67
CA GLY A 137 17.25 -12.81 3.66
C GLY A 137 15.89 -12.18 3.99
N ASN A 138 15.28 -12.65 5.09
CA ASN A 138 13.95 -12.20 5.56
C ASN A 138 14.08 -10.91 6.39
N THR A 139 14.58 -9.85 5.79
CA THR A 139 14.91 -8.58 6.43
C THR A 139 13.91 -7.47 6.07
N VAL A 140 13.93 -6.37 6.83
CA VAL A 140 13.11 -5.18 6.57
C VAL A 140 13.35 -4.65 5.16
N ILE A 141 14.61 -4.59 4.71
CA ILE A 141 14.95 -4.05 3.38
C ILE A 141 14.42 -4.93 2.23
N ALA A 142 14.51 -6.26 2.35
CA ALA A 142 13.98 -7.17 1.33
C ALA A 142 12.45 -7.04 1.20
N ALA A 143 11.76 -6.94 2.34
CA ALA A 143 10.33 -6.70 2.38
C ALA A 143 9.97 -5.31 1.82
N ALA A 144 10.70 -4.26 2.20
CA ALA A 144 10.47 -2.90 1.71
C ALA A 144 10.65 -2.79 0.19
N LEU A 145 11.68 -3.42 -0.37
CA LEU A 145 11.88 -3.47 -1.83
C LEU A 145 10.72 -4.18 -2.53
N THR A 146 10.27 -5.32 -1.98
CA THR A 146 9.14 -6.07 -2.55
C THR A 146 7.85 -5.26 -2.49
N MET A 147 7.55 -4.65 -1.36
CA MET A 147 6.36 -3.81 -1.19
C MET A 147 6.43 -2.55 -2.05
N SER A 148 7.63 -1.96 -2.20
CA SER A 148 7.84 -0.83 -3.11
C SER A 148 7.53 -1.21 -4.56
N LEU A 149 7.99 -2.37 -5.05
CA LEU A 149 7.65 -2.85 -6.39
C LEU A 149 6.15 -2.97 -6.61
N LEU A 150 5.40 -3.42 -5.60
CA LEU A 150 3.96 -3.57 -5.66
C LEU A 150 3.23 -2.23 -5.80
N ILE A 151 3.69 -1.19 -5.07
CA ILE A 151 3.00 0.12 -5.06
C ILE A 151 3.54 1.09 -6.11
N LEU A 152 4.76 0.87 -6.65
CA LEU A 152 5.38 1.73 -7.66
C LEU A 152 4.48 2.03 -8.85
N PRO A 153 3.82 1.05 -9.52
CA PRO A 153 2.95 1.33 -10.64
C PRO A 153 1.83 2.31 -10.29
N ILE A 154 1.24 2.17 -9.10
CA ILE A 154 0.14 3.03 -8.65
C ILE A 154 0.63 4.46 -8.41
N ILE A 155 1.78 4.62 -7.75
CA ILE A 155 2.40 5.92 -7.50
C ILE A 155 2.79 6.60 -8.81
N ILE A 156 3.36 5.86 -9.76
CA ILE A 156 3.74 6.40 -11.06
C ILE A 156 2.50 6.93 -11.79
N VAL A 157 1.46 6.11 -11.93
CA VAL A 157 0.25 6.48 -12.67
C VAL A 157 -0.46 7.67 -12.01
N SER A 158 -0.68 7.64 -10.69
CA SER A 158 -1.32 8.75 -9.98
C SER A 158 -0.51 10.04 -10.04
N SER A 159 0.83 9.95 -9.97
CA SER A 159 1.70 11.10 -10.11
C SER A 159 1.70 11.66 -11.54
N GLN A 160 1.66 10.80 -12.57
CA GLN A 160 1.51 11.22 -13.96
C GLN A 160 0.19 11.97 -14.17
N GLU A 161 -0.92 11.45 -13.65
CA GLU A 161 -2.22 12.11 -13.75
C GLU A 161 -2.22 13.47 -13.05
N ALA A 162 -1.61 13.57 -11.87
CA ALA A 162 -1.49 14.83 -11.14
C ALA A 162 -0.63 15.86 -11.90
N ILE A 163 0.48 15.45 -12.52
CA ILE A 163 1.34 16.32 -13.34
C ILE A 163 0.61 16.76 -14.60
N ARG A 164 -0.13 15.84 -15.24
CA ARG A 164 -0.90 16.12 -16.47
C ARG A 164 -2.08 17.06 -16.22
N ALA A 165 -2.66 17.04 -15.03
CA ALA A 165 -3.74 17.95 -14.64
C ALA A 165 -3.32 19.42 -14.54
N VAL A 166 -2.01 19.73 -14.46
CA VAL A 166 -1.50 21.11 -14.48
C VAL A 166 -1.67 21.72 -15.87
N PRO A 167 -2.40 22.84 -16.02
CA PRO A 167 -2.67 23.44 -17.32
C PRO A 167 -1.40 23.85 -18.08
N ASN A 168 -1.39 23.70 -19.41
CA ASN A 168 -0.25 24.09 -20.24
C ASN A 168 0.00 25.60 -20.22
N SER A 169 -1.05 26.43 -20.06
CA SER A 169 -0.92 27.87 -19.95
C SER A 169 0.01 28.32 -18.82
N VAL A 170 0.06 27.56 -17.70
CA VAL A 170 0.95 27.84 -16.57
C VAL A 170 2.41 27.54 -16.95
N ARG A 171 2.63 26.47 -17.73
CA ARG A 171 3.96 26.12 -18.26
C ARG A 171 4.46 27.19 -19.26
N GLU A 172 3.59 27.58 -20.20
CA GLU A 172 3.89 28.61 -21.20
C GLU A 172 4.21 29.97 -20.56
N ALA A 173 3.45 30.37 -19.53
CA ALA A 173 3.72 31.58 -18.77
C ALA A 173 5.11 31.54 -18.12
N SER A 174 5.53 30.41 -17.56
CA SER A 174 6.87 30.24 -16.99
C SER A 174 7.96 30.36 -18.05
N TYR A 175 7.77 29.78 -19.23
CA TYR A 175 8.70 29.90 -20.34
C TYR A 175 8.75 31.33 -20.88
N GLY A 176 7.59 32.03 -20.97
CA GLY A 176 7.52 33.42 -21.36
C GLY A 176 8.28 34.39 -20.44
N LEU A 177 8.42 34.03 -19.15
CA LEU A 177 9.24 34.76 -18.18
C LEU A 177 10.73 34.36 -18.25
N GLY A 178 11.15 33.55 -19.22
CA GLY A 178 12.54 33.13 -19.39
C GLY A 178 12.94 31.93 -18.54
N GLY A 179 12.00 31.23 -17.93
CA GLY A 179 12.25 30.01 -17.17
C GLY A 179 12.74 28.85 -18.07
N ASN A 180 13.78 28.13 -17.64
CA ASN A 180 14.16 26.90 -18.32
C ASN A 180 13.27 25.71 -17.88
N LYS A 181 13.35 24.60 -18.60
CA LYS A 181 12.49 23.42 -18.37
C LYS A 181 12.56 22.93 -16.93
N TRP A 182 13.75 22.79 -16.35
CA TRP A 182 13.94 22.36 -14.95
C TRP A 182 13.33 23.35 -13.95
N GLN A 183 13.51 24.64 -14.20
CA GLN A 183 12.93 25.68 -13.32
C GLN A 183 11.40 25.64 -13.35
N THR A 184 10.81 25.49 -14.54
CA THR A 184 9.36 25.36 -14.73
C THR A 184 8.83 24.14 -14.00
N ILE A 185 9.47 22.97 -14.16
CA ILE A 185 9.04 21.74 -13.45
C ILE A 185 9.14 21.93 -11.94
N ARG A 186 10.29 22.36 -11.42
CA ARG A 186 10.54 22.43 -9.99
C ARG A 186 9.74 23.51 -9.26
N LYS A 187 9.57 24.69 -9.90
CA LYS A 187 8.97 25.85 -9.23
C LYS A 187 7.50 26.06 -9.55
N VAL A 188 6.98 25.46 -10.61
CA VAL A 188 5.63 25.69 -11.08
C VAL A 188 4.83 24.40 -11.15
N VAL A 189 5.27 23.42 -11.97
CA VAL A 189 4.52 22.19 -12.21
C VAL A 189 4.46 21.32 -10.96
N LEU A 190 5.61 21.03 -10.34
CA LEU A 190 5.68 20.14 -9.20
C LEU A 190 4.91 20.65 -7.97
N PRO A 191 5.02 21.94 -7.58
CA PRO A 191 4.20 22.48 -6.49
C PRO A 191 2.70 22.45 -6.79
N ALA A 192 2.32 22.71 -8.05
CA ALA A 192 0.91 22.66 -8.47
C ALA A 192 0.35 21.22 -8.48
N ALA A 193 1.15 20.22 -8.86
CA ALA A 193 0.80 18.80 -8.87
C ALA A 193 0.89 18.14 -7.49
N LEU A 194 1.62 18.74 -6.54
CA LEU A 194 1.94 18.14 -5.25
C LEU A 194 0.73 17.60 -4.47
N PRO A 195 -0.42 18.32 -4.37
CA PRO A 195 -1.59 17.78 -3.68
C PRO A 195 -2.10 16.48 -4.28
N GLY A 196 -2.15 16.37 -5.62
CA GLY A 196 -2.55 15.15 -6.33
C GLY A 196 -1.54 14.01 -6.14
N ILE A 197 -0.24 14.31 -6.21
CA ILE A 197 0.83 13.34 -5.96
C ILE A 197 0.74 12.80 -4.53
N LEU A 198 0.56 13.66 -3.54
CA LEU A 198 0.43 13.25 -2.14
C LEU A 198 -0.80 12.38 -1.91
N THR A 199 -1.94 12.72 -2.51
CA THR A 199 -3.14 11.89 -2.43
C THR A 199 -2.91 10.49 -2.98
N GLY A 200 -2.34 10.38 -4.18
CA GLY A 200 -1.99 9.09 -4.79
C GLY A 200 -0.97 8.30 -3.97
N PHE A 201 0.01 8.99 -3.38
CA PHE A 201 1.02 8.39 -2.53
C PHE A 201 0.41 7.84 -1.23
N ILE A 202 -0.43 8.61 -0.53
CA ILE A 202 -1.12 8.18 0.69
C ILE A 202 -1.99 6.94 0.42
N LEU A 203 -2.78 6.95 -0.66
CA LEU A 203 -3.59 5.79 -1.05
C LEU A 203 -2.73 4.55 -1.33
N SER A 204 -1.58 4.72 -1.98
CA SER A 204 -0.65 3.62 -2.26
C SER A 204 -0.02 3.06 -0.98
N LEU A 205 0.35 3.93 -0.03
CA LEU A 205 0.87 3.50 1.28
C LEU A 205 -0.19 2.79 2.11
N SER A 206 -1.43 3.29 2.13
CA SER A 206 -2.54 2.63 2.82
C SER A 206 -2.77 1.22 2.28
N ARG A 207 -2.68 1.06 0.95
CA ARG A 207 -2.73 -0.26 0.32
C ARG A 207 -1.57 -1.16 0.78
N ALA A 208 -0.33 -0.64 0.77
CA ALA A 208 0.85 -1.40 1.21
C ALA A 208 0.74 -1.86 2.67
N LEU A 209 0.22 -1.01 3.56
CA LEU A 209 0.00 -1.34 4.97
C LEU A 209 -0.99 -2.49 5.18
N GLY A 210 -2.00 -2.60 4.33
CA GLY A 210 -3.02 -3.66 4.41
C GLY A 210 -2.64 -4.98 3.73
N GLU A 211 -1.58 -4.99 2.90
CA GLU A 211 -1.19 -6.16 2.12
C GLU A 211 -0.43 -7.18 2.97
N THR A 212 -1.00 -8.38 3.07
CA THR A 212 -0.43 -9.50 3.85
C THR A 212 0.27 -10.52 2.96
N ALA A 213 -0.26 -10.77 1.75
CA ALA A 213 0.17 -11.87 0.89
C ALA A 213 1.65 -11.82 0.47
N PRO A 214 2.22 -10.70 0.00
CA PRO A 214 3.64 -10.62 -0.33
C PRO A 214 4.54 -10.87 0.89
N LEU A 215 4.16 -10.34 2.06
CA LEU A 215 4.94 -10.47 3.28
C LEU A 215 5.03 -11.93 3.76
N ILE A 216 3.93 -12.68 3.68
CA ILE A 216 3.91 -14.12 4.01
C ILE A 216 4.79 -14.90 3.04
N LEU A 217 4.74 -14.60 1.73
CA LEU A 217 5.52 -15.31 0.71
C LEU A 217 7.02 -15.09 0.85
N ILE A 218 7.43 -13.90 1.26
CA ILE A 218 8.84 -13.61 1.56
C ILE A 218 9.32 -14.43 2.76
N GLY A 219 8.41 -15.01 3.55
CA GLY A 219 8.75 -15.81 4.73
C GLY A 219 9.09 -14.98 5.95
N ILE A 220 8.46 -13.80 6.11
CA ILE A 220 8.61 -13.00 7.32
C ILE A 220 8.09 -13.80 8.51
N PRO A 221 8.85 -13.86 9.63
CA PRO A 221 8.42 -14.54 10.84
C PRO A 221 7.05 -14.04 11.32
N THR A 222 6.14 -14.94 11.54
CA THR A 222 4.80 -14.62 12.06
C THR A 222 4.81 -14.38 13.58
N ILE A 223 5.83 -14.87 14.27
CA ILE A 223 6.07 -14.64 15.69
C ILE A 223 7.52 -14.17 15.82
N PHE A 224 7.71 -12.94 16.23
CA PHE A 224 9.03 -12.36 16.48
C PHE A 224 8.99 -11.55 17.80
N LEU A 225 9.84 -11.94 18.74
CA LEU A 225 9.84 -11.42 20.11
C LEU A 225 10.86 -10.30 20.34
N ALA A 226 11.27 -9.63 19.26
CA ALA A 226 12.21 -8.52 19.33
C ALA A 226 11.72 -7.32 18.49
N VAL A 227 12.22 -6.15 18.83
CA VAL A 227 12.04 -4.94 18.00
C VAL A 227 13.16 -4.92 16.96
N PRO A 228 12.87 -4.64 15.67
CA PRO A 228 13.92 -4.51 14.66
C PRO A 228 14.94 -3.44 15.05
N SER A 229 16.22 -3.75 14.97
CA SER A 229 17.31 -2.83 15.30
C SER A 229 17.85 -2.08 14.07
N GLY A 230 17.46 -2.47 12.86
CA GLY A 230 17.92 -1.86 11.61
C GLY A 230 17.29 -2.47 10.38
N LEU A 231 17.74 -1.98 9.20
CA LEU A 231 17.21 -2.38 7.89
C LEU A 231 17.46 -3.86 7.54
N PHE A 232 18.53 -4.44 8.05
CA PHE A 232 18.92 -5.83 7.81
C PHE A 232 18.48 -6.78 8.92
N SER A 233 17.70 -6.31 9.89
CA SER A 233 17.15 -7.16 10.94
C SER A 233 15.89 -7.87 10.47
N MET A 234 15.63 -9.04 11.06
CA MET A 234 14.34 -9.71 10.94
C MET A 234 13.27 -8.88 11.65
N PHE A 235 12.03 -9.00 11.22
CA PHE A 235 10.89 -8.29 11.79
C PHE A 235 9.60 -9.07 11.58
N THR A 236 8.54 -8.68 12.25
CA THR A 236 7.18 -9.08 11.91
C THR A 236 6.35 -7.85 11.61
N ALA A 237 5.32 -7.99 10.77
CA ALA A 237 4.44 -6.89 10.41
C ALA A 237 3.05 -7.09 11.00
N LEU A 238 2.33 -5.99 11.24
CA LEU A 238 1.00 -6.02 11.84
C LEU A 238 -0.01 -6.87 11.03
N PRO A 239 -0.10 -6.77 9.68
CA PRO A 239 -1.00 -7.61 8.91
C PRO A 239 -0.68 -9.11 9.03
N THR A 240 0.60 -9.48 9.03
CA THR A 240 1.02 -10.89 9.18
C THR A 240 0.73 -11.44 10.55
N GLN A 241 0.89 -10.64 11.58
CA GLN A 241 0.57 -10.99 12.97
C GLN A 241 -0.94 -11.21 13.15
N ILE A 242 -1.77 -10.28 12.66
CA ILE A 242 -3.23 -10.39 12.68
C ILE A 242 -3.69 -11.66 11.96
N TYR A 243 -3.14 -11.93 10.78
CA TYR A 243 -3.44 -13.14 10.02
C TYR A 243 -3.10 -14.42 10.78
N THR A 244 -1.99 -14.43 11.50
CA THR A 244 -1.57 -15.57 12.33
C THR A 244 -2.56 -15.81 13.46
N TRP A 245 -2.95 -14.78 14.19
CA TRP A 245 -3.94 -14.88 15.26
C TRP A 245 -5.31 -15.33 14.74
N ALA A 246 -5.74 -14.81 13.60
CA ALA A 246 -7.01 -15.19 12.98
C ALA A 246 -7.06 -16.67 12.58
N LYS A 247 -5.92 -17.30 12.32
CA LYS A 247 -5.80 -18.73 11.98
C LYS A 247 -5.70 -19.65 13.18
N MET A 248 -5.45 -19.13 14.38
CA MET A 248 -5.34 -19.97 15.57
C MET A 248 -6.69 -20.60 15.94
N PRO A 249 -6.71 -21.87 16.34
CA PRO A 249 -7.95 -22.60 16.62
C PRO A 249 -8.70 -22.09 17.86
N GLN A 250 -8.00 -21.38 18.75
CA GLN A 250 -8.58 -20.84 19.97
C GLN A 250 -9.42 -19.59 19.67
N SER A 251 -10.68 -19.57 20.10
CA SER A 251 -11.60 -18.46 19.84
C SER A 251 -11.16 -17.13 20.45
N GLU A 252 -10.40 -17.16 21.53
CA GLU A 252 -9.85 -15.98 22.19
C GLU A 252 -8.87 -15.21 21.29
N PHE A 253 -8.07 -15.92 20.46
CA PHE A 253 -7.17 -15.28 19.50
C PHE A 253 -7.92 -14.53 18.40
N GLN A 254 -9.16 -14.89 18.09
CA GLN A 254 -9.98 -14.11 17.17
C GLN A 254 -10.33 -12.72 17.74
N ASN A 255 -10.49 -12.61 19.06
CA ASN A 255 -10.72 -11.33 19.71
C ASN A 255 -9.44 -10.49 19.72
N VAL A 256 -8.28 -11.11 19.97
CA VAL A 256 -6.96 -10.47 19.87
C VAL A 256 -6.69 -9.99 18.43
N ALA A 257 -7.00 -10.82 17.43
CA ALA A 257 -6.92 -10.44 16.02
C ALA A 257 -7.82 -9.24 15.70
N SER A 258 -9.06 -9.23 16.23
CA SER A 258 -9.99 -8.11 16.07
C SER A 258 -9.44 -6.82 16.70
N ALA A 259 -8.78 -6.88 17.85
CA ALA A 259 -8.07 -5.74 18.44
C ALA A 259 -6.94 -5.24 17.52
N GLY A 260 -6.15 -6.16 16.95
CA GLY A 260 -5.11 -5.83 15.97
C GLY A 260 -5.67 -5.15 14.72
N ILE A 261 -6.83 -5.62 14.21
CA ILE A 261 -7.51 -4.99 13.06
C ILE A 261 -7.94 -3.56 13.40
N ILE A 262 -8.47 -3.31 14.61
CA ILE A 262 -8.84 -1.95 15.03
C ILE A 262 -7.62 -1.03 15.01
N VAL A 263 -6.49 -1.48 15.55
CA VAL A 263 -5.24 -0.69 15.53
C VAL A 263 -4.79 -0.42 14.09
N LEU A 264 -4.85 -1.43 13.22
CA LEU A 264 -4.50 -1.26 11.80
C LEU A 264 -5.42 -0.24 11.11
N LEU A 265 -6.73 -0.30 11.35
CA LEU A 265 -7.69 0.66 10.80
C LEU A 265 -7.44 2.08 11.29
N VAL A 266 -7.07 2.26 12.56
CA VAL A 266 -6.71 3.58 13.11
C VAL A 266 -5.43 4.13 12.47
N ILE A 267 -4.46 3.29 12.16
CA ILE A 267 -3.22 3.71 11.47
C ILE A 267 -3.51 4.10 10.00
N LEU A 268 -4.52 3.47 9.39
CA LEU A 268 -4.90 3.72 7.99
C LEU A 268 -5.79 4.94 7.80
N SER A 269 -6.50 5.41 8.83
CA SER A 269 -7.42 6.55 8.78
C SER A 269 -6.70 7.89 8.92
#